data_ec112d895b90ea793ead68fecdaf6c31
#
_entry.id   ec112d895b90ea793ead68fecdaf6c31
#
_cell.length_a   1.000
_cell.length_b   1.000
_cell.length_c   1.000
_cell.angle_alpha   90.00
_cell.angle_beta   90.00
_cell.angle_gamma   90.00
#
_symmetry.space_group_name_H-M   'P 1'
#
loop_
_entity.id
_entity.type
_entity.pdbx_description
1 polymer ?
#
loop_
_entity_poly.entity_id
_entity_poly.type
_entity_poly.pdbx_seq_one_letter_code
_entity_poly.pdbx_strand_id
1 'polypeptide(L)'
;MPNHVTNNLTFHGDPEAIHRMLEAVKNDEEGFGSIDFNKLLPMPPELNIESGSRTTDGINAYNAFVEIYTLGQDPEKMNLLNIPEDREKAFLNMRKDISKETWELGRAAFRNIQRFGHATWYSWCTCNWGTKWNAYDFNSDGNSLSFHTAWSPPLPVIRKLAECFPDIGITHEWADEDIGHNCGRNVYSGGKLTEEFIPADGKEAYEFAASVLDADLSDYGLVLNADETDYIWAGSERYEVMELLGQRVLHTDSELTLSDIPFGMYLYHLGTTDLRDRCNSVSVARPENFGGSIVTLEPIDTGNEGVRSLAEDEGPRITCDKLTMEELLQETISKEEGMGGLEL
;
A
#
# COMPACT_ATOMS: atom_id res chain seq x y z
N MET A 1 -7.22 5.18 -3.63
CA MET A 1 -6.83 6.11 -2.52
C MET A 1 -5.64 5.47 -1.81
N PRO A 2 -4.74 6.21 -1.18
CA PRO A 2 -3.72 5.59 -0.35
C PRO A 2 -4.38 5.01 0.91
N ASN A 3 -3.84 3.91 1.44
CA ASN A 3 -4.21 3.43 2.76
C ASN A 3 -3.92 4.51 3.80
N HIS A 4 -4.78 4.57 4.81
CA HIS A 4 -4.61 5.44 5.96
C HIS A 4 -3.84 4.68 7.06
N VAL A 5 -2.79 5.30 7.58
CA VAL A 5 -2.10 4.81 8.76
C VAL A 5 -2.43 5.72 9.94
N THR A 6 -3.07 5.18 10.95
CA THR A 6 -3.30 5.86 12.23
C THR A 6 -2.01 5.91 13.01
N ASN A 7 -1.68 7.09 13.53
CA ASN A 7 -0.50 7.33 14.37
C ASN A 7 -0.96 7.90 15.70
N ASN A 8 -0.65 7.23 16.79
CA ASN A 8 -0.95 7.66 18.16
C ASN A 8 0.34 8.01 18.89
N LEU A 9 0.49 9.26 19.29
CA LEU A 9 1.60 9.73 20.11
C LEU A 9 1.11 9.95 21.54
N THR A 10 1.78 9.32 22.51
CA THR A 10 1.59 9.59 23.92
C THR A 10 2.85 10.27 24.47
N PHE A 11 2.68 11.39 25.15
CA PHE A 11 3.77 12.21 25.65
C PHE A 11 3.97 12.02 27.16
N HIS A 12 5.23 11.91 27.57
CA HIS A 12 5.63 11.67 28.96
C HIS A 12 6.60 12.77 29.39
N GLY A 13 6.21 13.59 30.36
CA GLY A 13 7.05 14.68 30.85
C GLY A 13 6.25 15.77 31.56
N ASP A 14 6.90 16.94 31.73
CA ASP A 14 6.24 18.10 32.28
C ASP A 14 5.12 18.62 31.36
N PRO A 15 3.88 18.82 31.86
CA PRO A 15 2.75 19.26 31.04
C PRO A 15 2.99 20.59 30.31
N GLU A 16 3.72 21.53 30.93
CA GLU A 16 4.04 22.80 30.27
C GLU A 16 5.05 22.62 29.14
N ALA A 17 5.99 21.66 29.28
CA ALA A 17 6.92 21.32 28.20
C ALA A 17 6.21 20.68 27.03
N ILE A 18 5.29 19.74 27.30
CA ILE A 18 4.44 19.09 26.28
C ILE A 18 3.60 20.16 25.56
N HIS A 19 2.96 21.05 26.30
CA HIS A 19 2.17 22.13 25.69
C HIS A 19 3.02 23.01 24.76
N ARG A 20 4.23 23.42 25.21
CA ARG A 20 5.14 24.19 24.34
C ARG A 20 5.60 23.45 23.11
N MET A 21 5.84 22.14 23.21
CA MET A 21 6.16 21.30 22.06
C MET A 21 5.01 21.29 21.05
N LEU A 22 3.79 20.99 21.50
CA LEU A 22 2.60 20.96 20.64
C LEU A 22 2.33 22.32 19.99
N GLU A 23 2.50 23.43 20.71
CA GLU A 23 2.42 24.77 20.12
C GLU A 23 3.50 25.03 19.07
N ALA A 24 4.70 24.51 19.25
CA ALA A 24 5.81 24.72 18.31
C ALA A 24 5.63 23.94 16.99
N VAL A 25 4.98 22.78 17.03
CA VAL A 25 4.86 21.89 15.87
C VAL A 25 3.49 21.92 15.21
N LYS A 26 2.51 22.64 15.77
CA LYS A 26 1.14 22.68 15.26
C LYS A 26 1.06 23.13 13.80
N ASN A 27 0.13 22.60 13.07
CA ASN A 27 -0.31 23.15 11.80
C ASN A 27 -1.01 24.50 12.05
N ASP A 28 -0.61 25.54 11.36
CA ASP A 28 -1.12 26.91 11.60
C ASP A 28 -2.58 27.07 11.16
N GLU A 29 -3.09 26.22 10.26
CA GLU A 29 -4.47 26.22 9.79
C GLU A 29 -5.39 25.42 10.74
N GLU A 30 -4.92 24.29 11.26
CA GLU A 30 -5.68 23.38 12.14
C GLU A 30 -5.60 23.80 13.61
N GLY A 31 -4.50 24.46 14.01
CA GLY A 31 -4.31 24.94 15.36
C GLY A 31 -3.70 23.93 16.33
N PHE A 32 -3.88 24.20 17.65
CA PHE A 32 -3.36 23.36 18.72
C PHE A 32 -3.95 21.94 18.67
N GLY A 33 -3.09 20.94 18.88
CA GLY A 33 -3.49 19.52 18.77
C GLY A 33 -3.32 18.95 17.36
N SER A 34 -2.53 19.60 16.54
CA SER A 34 -2.11 19.15 15.21
C SER A 34 -0.58 19.10 15.10
N ILE A 35 -0.06 18.57 14.00
CA ILE A 35 1.37 18.55 13.69
C ILE A 35 1.61 18.90 12.22
N ASP A 36 2.58 19.78 11.96
CA ASP A 36 3.08 20.10 10.63
C ASP A 36 4.52 19.57 10.47
N PHE A 37 4.71 18.62 9.61
CA PHE A 37 6.01 18.00 9.35
C PHE A 37 7.05 19.00 8.84
N ASN A 38 6.62 20.07 8.17
CA ASN A 38 7.51 21.14 7.70
C ASN A 38 8.17 21.91 8.86
N LYS A 39 7.58 21.93 10.05
CA LYS A 39 8.19 22.58 11.21
C LYS A 39 9.34 21.77 11.81
N LEU A 40 9.40 20.48 11.48
CA LEU A 40 10.45 19.57 11.94
C LEU A 40 11.47 19.26 10.83
N LEU A 41 10.97 18.91 9.65
CA LEU A 41 11.73 18.58 8.46
C LEU A 41 11.15 19.36 7.27
N PRO A 42 11.58 20.62 7.05
CA PRO A 42 11.01 21.47 6.02
C PRO A 42 11.34 20.98 4.61
N MET A 43 10.30 20.78 3.80
CA MET A 43 10.45 20.47 2.38
C MET A 43 10.87 21.73 1.61
N PRO A 44 11.93 21.66 0.78
CA PRO A 44 12.28 22.77 -0.11
C PRO A 44 11.10 23.17 -1.00
N PRO A 45 10.71 24.46 -1.04
CA PRO A 45 9.52 24.90 -1.80
C PRO A 45 9.62 24.66 -3.30
N GLU A 46 10.83 24.59 -3.87
CA GLU A 46 11.08 24.27 -5.29
C GLU A 46 10.60 22.87 -5.66
N LEU A 47 10.52 21.95 -4.70
CA LEU A 47 10.01 20.60 -4.91
C LEU A 47 8.48 20.54 -5.05
N ASN A 48 7.76 21.59 -4.65
CA ASN A 48 6.31 21.65 -4.74
C ASN A 48 5.84 21.90 -6.19
N ILE A 49 6.15 20.97 -7.06
CA ILE A 49 5.72 20.95 -8.46
C ILE A 49 4.92 19.68 -8.74
N GLU A 50 4.19 19.64 -9.83
CA GLU A 50 3.40 18.48 -10.22
C GLU A 50 4.25 17.19 -10.20
N SER A 51 3.68 16.11 -9.66
CA SER A 51 4.28 14.77 -9.66
C SER A 51 3.36 13.83 -10.44
N GLY A 52 3.80 13.41 -11.63
CA GLY A 52 3.00 12.54 -12.51
C GLY A 52 3.72 12.26 -13.84
N SER A 53 2.97 11.66 -14.78
CA SER A 53 3.48 11.29 -16.11
C SER A 53 4.05 12.49 -16.87
N ARG A 54 3.36 13.63 -16.84
CA ARG A 54 3.82 14.85 -17.51
C ARG A 54 5.19 15.33 -16.99
N THR A 55 5.43 15.23 -15.69
CA THR A 55 6.74 15.55 -15.10
C THR A 55 7.79 14.55 -15.55
N THR A 56 7.45 13.26 -15.58
CA THR A 56 8.34 12.20 -16.07
C THR A 56 8.71 12.41 -17.54
N ASP A 57 7.75 12.70 -18.39
CA ASP A 57 7.99 13.01 -19.81
C ASP A 57 8.87 14.25 -19.97
N GLY A 58 8.62 15.27 -19.14
CA GLY A 58 9.44 16.48 -19.10
C GLY A 58 10.87 16.20 -18.69
N ILE A 59 11.11 15.39 -17.64
CA ILE A 59 12.46 14.98 -17.21
C ILE A 59 13.18 14.23 -18.33
N ASN A 60 12.51 13.27 -18.97
CA ASN A 60 13.08 12.51 -20.07
C ASN A 60 13.49 13.42 -21.24
N ALA A 61 12.62 14.37 -21.59
CA ALA A 61 12.90 15.34 -22.64
C ALA A 61 14.08 16.26 -22.29
N TYR A 62 14.14 16.72 -21.04
CA TYR A 62 15.22 17.59 -20.57
C TYR A 62 16.54 16.84 -20.45
N ASN A 63 16.55 15.60 -20.00
CA ASN A 63 17.73 14.73 -19.98
C ASN A 63 18.29 14.52 -21.38
N ALA A 64 17.44 14.22 -22.37
CA ALA A 64 17.86 14.08 -23.76
C ALA A 64 18.52 15.38 -24.32
N PHE A 65 17.98 16.54 -23.91
CA PHE A 65 18.61 17.83 -24.23
C PHE A 65 19.98 17.96 -23.57
N VAL A 66 20.12 17.65 -22.30
CA VAL A 66 21.38 17.73 -21.54
C VAL A 66 22.42 16.81 -22.14
N GLU A 67 22.07 15.60 -22.52
CA GLU A 67 22.96 14.66 -23.22
C GLU A 67 23.50 15.24 -24.50
N ILE A 68 22.65 15.83 -25.33
CA ILE A 68 23.08 16.50 -26.58
C ILE A 68 23.98 17.71 -26.27
N TYR A 69 23.61 18.52 -25.30
CA TYR A 69 24.34 19.73 -24.92
C TYR A 69 25.74 19.42 -24.37
N THR A 70 25.89 18.31 -23.65
CA THR A 70 27.16 17.88 -23.05
C THR A 70 28.00 16.98 -23.95
N LEU A 71 27.51 16.66 -25.16
CA LEU A 71 28.19 15.74 -26.06
C LEU A 71 29.62 16.18 -26.34
N GLY A 72 30.60 15.32 -26.05
CA GLY A 72 32.01 15.58 -26.21
C GLY A 72 32.65 16.47 -25.13
N GLN A 73 31.92 16.78 -24.06
CA GLN A 73 32.40 17.54 -22.91
C GLN A 73 32.32 16.66 -21.66
N ASP A 74 32.98 17.10 -20.59
CA ASP A 74 32.92 16.46 -19.28
C ASP A 74 31.75 17.09 -18.46
N PRO A 75 30.60 16.38 -18.24
CA PRO A 75 29.43 16.96 -17.56
C PRO A 75 29.74 17.45 -16.14
N GLU A 76 30.70 16.81 -15.43
CA GLU A 76 31.09 17.20 -14.08
C GLU A 76 31.72 18.59 -14.00
N LYS A 77 32.31 19.06 -15.12
CA LYS A 77 32.91 20.39 -15.24
C LYS A 77 31.94 21.44 -15.75
N MET A 78 30.71 21.05 -16.08
CA MET A 78 29.71 21.95 -16.64
C MET A 78 28.73 22.42 -15.59
N ASN A 79 28.29 23.67 -15.69
CA ASN A 79 27.22 24.19 -14.87
C ASN A 79 25.86 23.89 -15.51
N LEU A 80 25.33 22.68 -15.27
CA LEU A 80 24.06 22.22 -15.84
C LEU A 80 22.82 22.95 -15.27
N LEU A 81 22.98 23.71 -14.17
CA LEU A 81 21.92 24.56 -13.63
C LEU A 81 21.72 25.88 -14.40
N ASN A 82 22.72 26.29 -15.19
CA ASN A 82 22.75 27.56 -15.92
C ASN A 82 23.05 27.37 -17.41
N ILE A 83 22.36 26.41 -18.02
CA ILE A 83 22.44 26.25 -19.50
C ILE A 83 21.83 27.48 -20.18
N PRO A 84 22.46 28.07 -21.18
CA PRO A 84 21.93 29.23 -21.88
C PRO A 84 20.61 28.97 -22.56
N GLU A 85 19.63 29.87 -22.41
CA GLU A 85 18.26 29.73 -22.92
C GLU A 85 18.18 29.56 -24.45
N ASP A 86 19.14 30.14 -25.21
CA ASP A 86 19.15 30.00 -26.65
C ASP A 86 19.42 28.55 -27.09
N ARG A 87 20.12 27.77 -26.29
CA ARG A 87 20.32 26.32 -26.50
C ARG A 87 19.04 25.54 -26.26
N GLU A 88 18.34 25.83 -25.16
CA GLU A 88 17.02 25.23 -24.87
C GLU A 88 16.02 25.56 -25.98
N LYS A 89 15.94 26.82 -26.43
CA LYS A 89 15.04 27.25 -27.51
C LYS A 89 15.36 26.55 -28.83
N ALA A 90 16.65 26.36 -29.14
CA ALA A 90 17.07 25.65 -30.35
C ALA A 90 16.60 24.18 -30.33
N PHE A 91 16.73 23.50 -29.19
CA PHE A 91 16.25 22.13 -29.01
C PHE A 91 14.72 22.03 -29.14
N LEU A 92 13.96 22.89 -28.47
CA LEU A 92 12.49 22.92 -28.53
C LEU A 92 11.98 23.26 -29.95
N ASN A 93 12.73 24.01 -30.75
CA ASN A 93 12.36 24.22 -32.14
C ASN A 93 12.40 22.95 -32.99
N MET A 94 13.20 21.97 -32.60
CA MET A 94 13.28 20.66 -33.25
C MET A 94 12.28 19.65 -32.68
N ARG A 95 11.84 19.82 -31.43
CA ARG A 95 10.95 18.92 -30.66
C ARG A 95 9.57 19.54 -30.46
N LYS A 96 8.80 19.61 -31.55
CA LYS A 96 7.42 20.15 -31.53
C LYS A 96 6.42 19.26 -30.82
N ASP A 97 6.80 18.06 -30.51
CA ASP A 97 6.05 17.08 -29.71
C ASP A 97 6.03 17.40 -28.21
N ILE A 98 6.92 18.28 -27.73
CA ILE A 98 7.03 18.66 -26.31
C ILE A 98 6.30 19.98 -26.09
N SER A 99 5.29 19.98 -25.18
CA SER A 99 4.63 21.22 -24.78
C SER A 99 5.56 22.09 -23.92
N LYS A 100 5.29 23.39 -23.89
CA LYS A 100 6.06 24.32 -23.08
C LYS A 100 5.96 23.97 -21.59
N GLU A 101 4.76 23.60 -21.14
CA GLU A 101 4.48 23.24 -19.76
C GLU A 101 5.24 21.97 -19.35
N THR A 102 5.24 20.95 -20.21
CA THR A 102 6.01 19.70 -20.00
C THR A 102 7.51 20.00 -19.92
N TRP A 103 8.01 20.87 -20.80
CA TRP A 103 9.41 21.28 -20.77
C TRP A 103 9.79 22.01 -19.49
N GLU A 104 8.98 22.98 -19.05
CA GLU A 104 9.24 23.74 -17.84
C GLU A 104 9.20 22.86 -16.59
N LEU A 105 8.26 21.91 -16.52
CA LEU A 105 8.24 20.90 -15.46
C LEU A 105 9.51 20.04 -15.47
N GLY A 106 9.90 19.53 -16.63
CA GLY A 106 11.13 18.73 -16.78
C GLY A 106 12.38 19.47 -16.36
N ARG A 107 12.50 20.74 -16.78
CA ARG A 107 13.60 21.61 -16.38
C ARG A 107 13.63 21.86 -14.86
N ALA A 108 12.47 22.14 -14.27
CA ALA A 108 12.38 22.34 -12.83
C ALA A 108 12.74 21.07 -12.07
N ALA A 109 12.17 19.93 -12.46
CA ALA A 109 12.46 18.63 -11.87
C ALA A 109 13.94 18.23 -12.00
N PHE A 110 14.56 18.46 -13.16
CA PHE A 110 15.99 18.25 -13.35
C PHE A 110 16.84 19.09 -12.37
N ARG A 111 16.51 20.40 -12.24
CA ARG A 111 17.20 21.29 -11.30
C ARG A 111 17.02 20.84 -9.86
N ASN A 112 15.84 20.36 -9.51
CA ASN A 112 15.54 19.83 -8.20
C ASN A 112 16.37 18.58 -7.90
N ILE A 113 16.48 17.65 -8.84
CA ILE A 113 17.36 16.48 -8.70
C ILE A 113 18.81 16.90 -8.44
N GLN A 114 19.33 17.87 -9.19
CA GLN A 114 20.70 18.35 -9.03
C GLN A 114 20.95 19.04 -7.67
N ARG A 115 19.93 19.67 -7.07
CA ARG A 115 20.07 20.42 -5.81
C ARG A 115 19.73 19.60 -4.58
N PHE A 116 18.68 18.80 -4.68
CA PHE A 116 18.03 18.15 -3.53
C PHE A 116 18.01 16.62 -3.62
N GLY A 117 18.45 16.04 -4.76
CA GLY A 117 18.38 14.60 -5.01
C GLY A 117 16.97 14.09 -5.36
N HIS A 118 15.98 14.97 -5.43
CA HIS A 118 14.57 14.63 -5.65
C HIS A 118 13.97 15.50 -6.75
N ALA A 119 13.11 14.91 -7.59
CA ALA A 119 12.45 15.62 -8.68
C ALA A 119 11.31 16.51 -8.20
N THR A 120 10.49 15.98 -7.29
CA THR A 120 9.24 16.59 -6.83
C THR A 120 9.04 16.35 -5.34
N TRP A 121 8.01 16.97 -4.76
CA TRP A 121 7.56 16.75 -3.39
C TRP A 121 7.38 15.26 -3.06
N TYR A 122 6.84 14.46 -3.98
CA TYR A 122 6.49 13.07 -3.74
C TYR A 122 7.68 12.21 -3.30
N SER A 123 8.74 12.20 -4.10
CA SER A 123 9.96 11.43 -3.78
C SER A 123 10.68 11.98 -2.54
N TRP A 124 10.58 13.31 -2.32
CA TRP A 124 11.18 13.92 -1.14
C TRP A 124 10.42 13.56 0.14
N CYS A 125 9.08 13.68 0.15
CA CYS A 125 8.25 13.35 1.30
C CYS A 125 8.39 11.88 1.69
N THR A 126 8.29 10.96 0.73
CA THR A 126 8.43 9.53 1.01
C THR A 126 9.81 9.17 1.56
N CYS A 127 10.87 9.86 1.15
CA CYS A 127 12.23 9.64 1.63
C CYS A 127 12.49 10.30 3.00
N ASN A 128 12.05 11.55 3.19
CA ASN A 128 12.43 12.35 4.35
C ASN A 128 11.37 12.33 5.48
N TRP A 129 10.10 12.29 5.15
CA TRP A 129 9.04 12.12 6.14
C TRP A 129 8.67 10.67 6.40
N GLY A 130 8.98 9.76 5.45
CA GLY A 130 8.60 8.36 5.52
C GLY A 130 7.16 8.10 5.06
N THR A 131 6.41 9.13 4.69
CA THR A 131 5.02 9.06 4.24
C THR A 131 4.80 9.95 3.02
N LYS A 132 3.68 9.78 2.33
CA LYS A 132 3.40 10.45 1.06
C LYS A 132 3.25 11.97 1.18
N TRP A 133 2.54 12.45 2.20
CA TRP A 133 2.27 13.86 2.47
C TRP A 133 2.18 14.13 3.97
N ASN A 134 1.89 15.38 4.34
CA ASN A 134 1.78 15.82 5.72
C ASN A 134 0.65 15.10 6.48
N ALA A 135 0.67 15.16 7.80
CA ALA A 135 -0.38 14.63 8.66
C ALA A 135 -1.74 15.32 8.41
N TYR A 136 -2.81 14.60 8.71
CA TYR A 136 -4.20 15.04 8.61
C TYR A 136 -5.08 14.28 9.62
N ASP A 137 -6.34 14.71 9.79
CA ASP A 137 -7.33 14.11 10.71
C ASP A 137 -6.81 14.02 12.16
N PHE A 138 -6.65 15.20 12.77
CA PHE A 138 -6.04 15.34 14.09
C PHE A 138 -7.04 15.15 15.23
N ASN A 139 -6.59 14.49 16.31
CA ASN A 139 -7.26 14.46 17.60
C ASN A 139 -6.23 14.56 18.73
N SER A 140 -6.49 15.37 19.76
CA SER A 140 -5.58 15.54 20.87
C SER A 140 -6.32 15.89 22.16
N ASP A 141 -5.86 15.33 23.29
CA ASP A 141 -6.28 15.69 24.64
C ASP A 141 -5.26 16.56 25.39
N GLY A 142 -4.19 16.98 24.73
CA GLY A 142 -3.10 17.76 25.29
C GLY A 142 -1.94 16.93 25.85
N ASN A 143 -2.14 15.65 26.15
CA ASN A 143 -1.09 14.70 26.54
C ASN A 143 -0.84 13.64 25.47
N SER A 144 -1.73 13.55 24.52
CA SER A 144 -1.65 12.65 23.35
C SER A 144 -1.98 13.44 22.08
N LEU A 145 -1.57 12.87 20.95
CA LEU A 145 -1.89 13.36 19.61
C LEU A 145 -2.08 12.16 18.69
N SER A 146 -3.27 12.05 18.12
CA SER A 146 -3.57 11.09 17.07
C SER A 146 -3.74 11.81 15.73
N PHE A 147 -3.25 11.20 14.65
CA PHE A 147 -3.38 11.73 13.30
C PHE A 147 -3.22 10.62 12.26
N HIS A 148 -3.62 10.90 11.04
CA HIS A 148 -3.43 9.99 9.92
C HIS A 148 -2.25 10.41 9.03
N THR A 149 -1.62 9.38 8.41
CA THR A 149 -0.66 9.53 7.33
C THR A 149 -1.01 8.58 6.19
N ALA A 150 -0.42 8.80 5.02
CA ALA A 150 -0.68 8.02 3.83
C ALA A 150 0.39 6.94 3.62
N TRP A 151 -0.03 5.65 3.58
CA TRP A 151 0.76 4.45 3.30
C TRP A 151 1.72 3.99 4.39
N SER A 152 2.30 4.90 5.17
CA SER A 152 3.35 4.56 6.13
C SER A 152 3.38 5.53 7.29
N PRO A 153 3.82 5.10 8.49
CA PRO A 153 4.05 5.99 9.62
C PRO A 153 5.23 6.94 9.33
N PRO A 154 5.21 8.18 9.86
CA PRO A 154 6.22 9.19 9.60
C PRO A 154 7.43 9.04 10.53
N LEU A 155 8.06 7.87 10.58
CA LEU A 155 9.14 7.54 11.54
C LEU A 155 10.28 8.57 11.58
N PRO A 156 10.78 9.11 10.44
CA PRO A 156 11.81 10.14 10.46
C PRO A 156 11.36 11.45 11.15
N VAL A 157 10.09 11.80 10.98
CA VAL A 157 9.50 13.01 11.60
C VAL A 157 9.40 12.86 13.11
N ILE A 158 8.90 11.69 13.57
CA ILE A 158 8.77 11.44 15.02
C ILE A 158 10.13 11.34 15.69
N ARG A 159 11.12 10.73 15.01
CA ARG A 159 12.51 10.76 15.49
C ARG A 159 13.01 12.20 15.63
N LYS A 160 12.74 13.05 14.64
CA LYS A 160 13.13 14.45 14.67
C LYS A 160 12.42 15.22 15.77
N LEU A 161 11.14 14.95 16.01
CA LEU A 161 10.38 15.51 17.12
C LEU A 161 11.07 15.18 18.47
N ALA A 162 11.39 13.91 18.69
CA ALA A 162 12.10 13.47 19.89
C ALA A 162 13.46 14.15 20.06
N GLU A 163 14.25 14.27 18.99
CA GLU A 163 15.54 14.97 19.00
C GLU A 163 15.41 16.46 19.38
N CYS A 164 14.36 17.13 18.89
CA CYS A 164 14.13 18.55 19.18
C CYS A 164 13.62 18.79 20.60
N PHE A 165 12.97 17.80 21.22
CA PHE A 165 12.38 17.90 22.57
C PHE A 165 12.83 16.74 23.47
N PRO A 166 14.13 16.63 23.79
CA PRO A 166 14.69 15.46 24.48
C PRO A 166 14.18 15.27 25.91
N ASP A 167 13.63 16.32 26.53
CA ASP A 167 13.06 16.26 27.89
C ASP A 167 11.65 15.61 27.90
N ILE A 168 11.06 15.33 26.74
CA ILE A 168 9.75 14.70 26.59
C ILE A 168 9.95 13.27 26.08
N GLY A 169 9.46 12.29 26.84
CA GLY A 169 9.32 10.91 26.36
C GLY A 169 8.17 10.82 25.37
N ILE A 170 8.34 10.05 24.30
CA ILE A 170 7.32 9.85 23.28
C ILE A 170 7.13 8.34 23.05
N THR A 171 5.91 7.88 23.24
CA THR A 171 5.48 6.56 22.74
C THR A 171 4.71 6.82 21.46
N HIS A 172 5.17 6.22 20.35
CA HIS A 172 4.52 6.28 19.03
C HIS A 172 4.05 4.89 18.65
N GLU A 173 2.73 4.73 18.54
CA GLU A 173 2.08 3.54 18.05
C GLU A 173 1.40 3.83 16.72
N TRP A 174 1.45 2.88 15.79
CA TRP A 174 0.80 3.05 14.49
C TRP A 174 0.17 1.75 14.02
N ALA A 175 -0.88 1.87 13.21
CA ALA A 175 -1.51 0.77 12.50
C ALA A 175 -2.12 1.25 11.18
N ASP A 176 -2.01 0.43 10.14
CA ASP A 176 -2.63 0.63 8.84
C ASP A 176 -4.12 0.26 8.91
N GLU A 177 -4.95 0.88 8.06
CA GLU A 177 -6.35 0.47 7.88
C GLU A 177 -6.48 -0.97 7.34
N ASP A 178 -5.43 -1.48 6.67
CA ASP A 178 -5.27 -2.91 6.36
C ASP A 178 -4.80 -3.64 7.62
N ILE A 179 -5.77 -3.97 8.48
CA ILE A 179 -5.54 -4.42 9.85
C ILE A 179 -4.61 -5.64 9.94
N GLY A 180 -3.68 -5.59 10.87
CA GLY A 180 -2.65 -6.63 11.07
C GLY A 180 -1.42 -6.45 10.19
N HIS A 181 -1.41 -5.45 9.31
CA HIS A 181 -0.24 -5.09 8.51
C HIS A 181 0.29 -3.72 8.91
N ASN A 182 1.59 -3.45 8.63
CA ASN A 182 2.21 -2.15 8.81
C ASN A 182 1.83 -1.49 10.15
N CYS A 183 2.03 -2.21 11.24
CA CYS A 183 1.77 -1.74 12.61
C CYS A 183 2.99 -1.93 13.50
N GLY A 184 3.08 -1.14 14.58
CA GLY A 184 4.19 -1.23 15.52
C GLY A 184 4.22 -0.09 16.52
N ARG A 185 5.23 -0.13 17.40
CA ARG A 185 5.45 0.86 18.45
C ARG A 185 6.92 1.21 18.57
N ASN A 186 7.21 2.51 18.70
CA ASN A 186 8.51 3.06 19.04
C ASN A 186 8.42 3.87 20.31
N VAL A 187 9.40 3.71 21.19
CA VAL A 187 9.54 4.55 22.40
C VAL A 187 10.81 5.38 22.29
N TYR A 188 10.66 6.68 22.53
CA TYR A 188 11.77 7.63 22.53
C TYR A 188 11.93 8.23 23.93
N SER A 189 13.18 8.30 24.40
CA SER A 189 13.55 8.92 25.67
C SER A 189 14.91 9.60 25.52
N GLY A 190 15.06 10.80 26.12
CA GLY A 190 16.29 11.57 25.98
C GLY A 190 16.64 11.92 24.53
N GLY A 191 15.64 12.09 23.66
CA GLY A 191 15.81 12.40 22.25
C GLY A 191 16.25 11.21 21.37
N LYS A 192 16.19 9.98 21.87
CA LYS A 192 16.66 8.78 21.15
C LYS A 192 15.62 7.67 21.22
N LEU A 193 15.58 6.86 20.17
CA LEU A 193 14.85 5.61 20.16
C LEU A 193 15.44 4.67 21.20
N THR A 194 14.61 4.20 22.14
CA THR A 194 15.01 3.29 23.24
C THR A 194 14.36 1.93 23.15
N GLU A 195 13.20 1.83 22.51
CA GLU A 195 12.48 0.59 22.27
C GLU A 195 11.82 0.63 20.90
N GLU A 196 11.88 -0.47 20.16
CA GLU A 196 11.16 -0.70 18.93
C GLU A 196 10.44 -2.03 19.05
N PHE A 197 9.15 -2.05 18.74
CA PHE A 197 8.32 -3.23 18.74
C PHE A 197 7.56 -3.34 17.43
N ILE A 198 7.76 -4.44 16.73
CA ILE A 198 6.98 -4.84 15.56
C ILE A 198 6.35 -6.19 15.92
N PRO A 199 5.02 -6.28 15.97
CA PRO A 199 4.36 -7.53 16.31
C PRO A 199 4.68 -8.61 15.27
N ALA A 200 4.66 -9.87 15.70
CA ALA A 200 4.73 -10.99 14.77
C ALA A 200 3.42 -11.06 13.94
N ASP A 201 3.54 -11.56 12.72
CA ASP A 201 2.37 -11.76 11.86
C ASP A 201 1.31 -12.65 12.53
N GLY A 202 0.05 -12.50 12.13
CA GLY A 202 -1.07 -13.24 12.66
C GLY A 202 -1.67 -12.59 13.92
N LYS A 203 -2.03 -13.38 14.90
CA LYS A 203 -2.79 -12.95 16.08
C LYS A 203 -2.21 -11.72 16.77
N GLU A 204 -0.89 -11.68 16.99
CA GLU A 204 -0.24 -10.57 17.68
C GLU A 204 -0.40 -9.25 16.89
N ALA A 205 -0.23 -9.30 15.57
CA ALA A 205 -0.38 -8.14 14.71
C ALA A 205 -1.83 -7.65 14.66
N TYR A 206 -2.80 -8.56 14.57
CA TYR A 206 -4.22 -8.20 14.58
C TYR A 206 -4.64 -7.55 15.89
N GLU A 207 -4.29 -8.16 17.04
CA GLU A 207 -4.64 -7.64 18.36
C GLU A 207 -3.96 -6.28 18.63
N PHE A 208 -2.70 -6.14 18.22
CA PHE A 208 -1.98 -4.88 18.35
C PHE A 208 -2.61 -3.78 17.47
N ALA A 209 -2.86 -4.07 16.20
CA ALA A 209 -3.47 -3.10 15.28
C ALA A 209 -4.87 -2.69 15.75
N ALA A 210 -5.70 -3.63 16.19
CA ALA A 210 -7.02 -3.36 16.77
C ALA A 210 -6.94 -2.42 17.99
N SER A 211 -5.96 -2.63 18.86
CA SER A 211 -5.70 -1.74 20.00
C SER A 211 -5.33 -0.31 19.59
N VAL A 212 -4.51 -0.15 18.55
CA VAL A 212 -4.10 1.17 18.03
C VAL A 212 -5.26 1.89 17.34
N LEU A 213 -6.11 1.14 16.63
CA LEU A 213 -7.25 1.67 15.88
C LEU A 213 -8.50 1.88 16.76
N ASP A 214 -8.48 1.44 18.03
CA ASP A 214 -9.65 1.38 18.92
C ASP A 214 -10.83 0.66 18.24
N ALA A 215 -10.56 -0.51 17.65
CA ALA A 215 -11.48 -1.24 16.80
C ALA A 215 -11.70 -2.67 17.30
N ASP A 216 -12.87 -3.23 16.98
CA ASP A 216 -13.14 -4.64 17.17
C ASP A 216 -12.78 -5.43 15.91
N LEU A 217 -12.03 -6.50 16.07
CA LEU A 217 -11.62 -7.36 14.94
C LEU A 217 -12.81 -7.98 14.21
N SER A 218 -13.93 -8.17 14.91
CA SER A 218 -15.17 -8.65 14.29
C SER A 218 -15.75 -7.67 13.27
N ASP A 219 -15.52 -6.36 13.41
CA ASP A 219 -15.93 -5.35 12.43
C ASP A 219 -15.17 -5.48 11.11
N TYR A 220 -13.97 -6.05 11.17
CA TYR A 220 -13.16 -6.41 10.00
C TYR A 220 -13.48 -7.82 9.47
N GLY A 221 -14.44 -8.50 10.06
CA GLY A 221 -14.79 -9.88 9.68
C GLY A 221 -13.79 -10.93 10.17
N LEU A 222 -12.98 -10.61 11.18
CA LEU A 222 -11.99 -11.51 11.77
C LEU A 222 -12.55 -12.15 13.05
N VAL A 223 -12.39 -13.46 13.18
CA VAL A 223 -12.76 -14.24 14.37
C VAL A 223 -11.63 -15.18 14.74
N LEU A 224 -11.52 -15.54 16.03
CA LEU A 224 -10.54 -16.54 16.44
C LEU A 224 -10.87 -17.90 15.83
N ASN A 225 -9.85 -18.62 15.37
CA ASN A 225 -10.00 -20.01 14.97
C ASN A 225 -10.37 -20.90 16.17
N ALA A 226 -10.78 -22.14 15.90
CA ALA A 226 -11.25 -23.07 16.94
C ALA A 226 -10.22 -23.33 18.07
N ASP A 227 -8.94 -23.24 17.78
CA ASP A 227 -7.85 -23.45 18.73
C ASP A 227 -7.43 -22.16 19.47
N GLU A 228 -8.07 -21.02 19.14
CA GLU A 228 -7.74 -19.68 19.65
C GLU A 228 -6.27 -19.24 19.41
N THR A 229 -5.63 -19.83 18.42
CA THR A 229 -4.22 -19.57 18.13
C THR A 229 -4.00 -18.42 17.17
N ASP A 230 -4.98 -18.16 16.28
CA ASP A 230 -4.91 -17.08 15.29
C ASP A 230 -6.31 -16.59 14.89
N TYR A 231 -6.35 -15.45 14.19
CA TYR A 231 -7.57 -14.92 13.60
C TYR A 231 -7.75 -15.40 12.18
N ILE A 232 -8.99 -15.74 11.86
CA ILE A 232 -9.42 -16.14 10.53
C ILE A 232 -10.63 -15.31 10.11
N TRP A 233 -10.87 -15.21 8.83
CA TRP A 233 -12.08 -14.53 8.33
C TRP A 233 -13.33 -15.28 8.74
N ALA A 234 -14.33 -14.57 9.23
CA ALA A 234 -15.60 -15.15 9.62
C ALA A 234 -16.20 -15.96 8.47
N GLY A 235 -16.46 -17.24 8.72
CA GLY A 235 -16.94 -18.17 7.71
C GLY A 235 -15.87 -18.97 6.96
N SER A 236 -14.57 -18.68 7.17
CA SER A 236 -13.49 -19.49 6.59
C SER A 236 -13.39 -20.89 7.18
N GLU A 237 -13.94 -21.09 8.39
CA GLU A 237 -14.07 -22.41 9.00
C GLU A 237 -14.99 -23.36 8.22
N ARG A 238 -15.76 -22.83 7.27
CA ARG A 238 -16.71 -23.62 6.47
C ARG A 238 -16.07 -24.28 5.26
N TYR A 239 -14.81 -23.97 4.93
CA TYR A 239 -14.15 -24.53 3.78
C TYR A 239 -12.63 -24.56 3.96
N GLU A 240 -12.01 -25.54 3.32
CA GLU A 240 -10.56 -25.70 3.24
C GLU A 240 -10.11 -25.44 1.80
N VAL A 241 -8.94 -24.82 1.62
CA VAL A 241 -8.31 -24.73 0.31
C VAL A 241 -7.46 -25.98 0.11
N MET A 242 -7.81 -26.75 -0.89
CA MET A 242 -7.11 -27.97 -1.25
C MET A 242 -6.44 -27.84 -2.61
N GLU A 243 -5.26 -28.40 -2.78
CA GLU A 243 -4.76 -28.70 -4.11
C GLU A 243 -5.23 -30.11 -4.51
N LEU A 244 -6.10 -30.16 -5.49
CA LEU A 244 -6.58 -31.41 -6.06
C LEU A 244 -6.11 -31.50 -7.50
N LEU A 245 -5.15 -32.41 -7.77
CA LEU A 245 -4.63 -32.64 -9.12
C LEU A 245 -4.12 -31.38 -9.83
N GLY A 246 -3.44 -30.51 -9.10
CA GLY A 246 -2.88 -29.26 -9.62
C GLY A 246 -3.89 -28.12 -9.78
N GLN A 247 -5.14 -28.30 -9.35
CA GLN A 247 -6.14 -27.24 -9.27
C GLN A 247 -6.40 -26.88 -7.80
N ARG A 248 -6.51 -25.58 -7.52
CA ARG A 248 -6.96 -25.11 -6.21
C ARG A 248 -8.47 -25.19 -6.14
N VAL A 249 -8.96 -25.89 -5.15
CA VAL A 249 -10.40 -26.06 -4.90
C VAL A 249 -10.71 -25.68 -3.47
N LEU A 250 -11.91 -25.12 -3.25
CA LEU A 250 -12.45 -24.89 -1.91
C LEU A 250 -13.30 -26.11 -1.53
N HIS A 251 -12.97 -26.70 -0.42
CA HIS A 251 -13.73 -27.82 0.16
C HIS A 251 -14.46 -27.38 1.42
N THR A 252 -15.69 -27.82 1.60
CA THR A 252 -16.49 -27.58 2.79
C THR A 252 -17.46 -28.74 3.04
N ASP A 253 -17.70 -29.01 4.30
CA ASP A 253 -18.70 -30.00 4.75
C ASP A 253 -20.15 -29.51 4.67
N SER A 254 -20.36 -28.22 4.36
CA SER A 254 -21.67 -27.59 4.25
C SER A 254 -22.04 -27.19 2.83
N GLU A 255 -23.33 -26.97 2.59
CA GLU A 255 -23.76 -26.33 1.34
C GLU A 255 -23.21 -24.90 1.29
N LEU A 256 -22.30 -24.65 0.35
CA LEU A 256 -21.82 -23.34 0.03
C LEU A 256 -22.55 -22.77 -1.17
N THR A 257 -23.03 -21.54 -1.01
CA THR A 257 -23.31 -20.65 -2.13
C THR A 257 -22.17 -19.66 -2.26
N LEU A 258 -21.97 -19.07 -3.43
CA LEU A 258 -20.90 -18.08 -3.60
C LEU A 258 -21.09 -16.81 -2.78
N SER A 259 -22.33 -16.50 -2.42
CA SER A 259 -22.64 -15.43 -1.46
C SER A 259 -22.09 -15.70 -0.05
N ASP A 260 -21.76 -16.94 0.26
CA ASP A 260 -21.22 -17.35 1.55
C ASP A 260 -19.68 -17.18 1.60
N ILE A 261 -19.03 -16.93 0.47
CA ILE A 261 -17.58 -16.74 0.37
C ILE A 261 -17.30 -15.24 0.16
N PRO A 262 -16.69 -14.54 1.12
CA PRO A 262 -16.30 -13.15 0.94
C PRO A 262 -15.39 -12.98 -0.30
N PHE A 263 -15.66 -11.99 -1.12
CA PHE A 263 -14.95 -11.76 -2.39
C PHE A 263 -13.42 -11.63 -2.21
N GLY A 264 -12.97 -10.95 -1.17
CA GLY A 264 -11.55 -10.79 -0.88
C GLY A 264 -10.84 -12.10 -0.55
N MET A 265 -11.50 -12.97 0.21
CA MET A 265 -11.01 -14.27 0.60
C MET A 265 -10.85 -15.25 -0.55
N TYR A 266 -11.79 -15.22 -1.43
CA TYR A 266 -11.82 -15.93 -2.68
C TYR A 266 -10.59 -15.64 -3.55
N LEU A 267 -10.17 -14.38 -3.59
CA LEU A 267 -8.99 -13.95 -4.32
C LEU A 267 -7.68 -14.36 -3.61
N TYR A 268 -7.65 -14.23 -2.31
CA TYR A 268 -6.49 -14.56 -1.49
C TYR A 268 -6.17 -16.07 -1.57
N HIS A 269 -7.14 -16.92 -1.37
CA HIS A 269 -6.94 -18.37 -1.41
C HIS A 269 -6.62 -18.93 -2.80
N LEU A 270 -6.98 -18.20 -3.86
CA LEU A 270 -6.61 -18.58 -5.22
C LEU A 270 -5.22 -18.11 -5.63
N GLY A 271 -4.53 -17.38 -4.75
CA GLY A 271 -3.17 -16.91 -5.00
C GLY A 271 -3.07 -15.90 -6.15
N THR A 272 -4.17 -15.22 -6.47
CA THR A 272 -4.17 -14.15 -7.45
C THR A 272 -4.20 -12.82 -6.72
N THR A 273 -3.09 -12.11 -6.67
CA THR A 273 -3.00 -10.75 -6.17
C THR A 273 -3.49 -9.71 -7.20
N ASP A 274 -3.70 -10.13 -8.44
CA ASP A 274 -4.17 -9.24 -9.50
C ASP A 274 -5.60 -9.59 -9.90
N LEU A 275 -6.52 -8.69 -9.58
CA LEU A 275 -7.92 -8.77 -9.99
C LEU A 275 -8.10 -8.88 -11.51
N ARG A 276 -7.08 -8.69 -12.32
CA ARG A 276 -7.07 -8.80 -13.77
C ARG A 276 -6.96 -10.23 -14.33
N ASP A 277 -6.43 -11.17 -13.55
CA ASP A 277 -6.26 -12.58 -13.94
C ASP A 277 -7.34 -13.44 -13.31
N ARG A 278 -8.55 -13.46 -13.90
CA ARG A 278 -9.73 -13.84 -13.16
C ARG A 278 -10.54 -14.97 -13.64
N CYS A 279 -11.35 -15.47 -12.71
CA CYS A 279 -12.32 -16.51 -12.95
C CYS A 279 -13.58 -15.98 -13.65
N ASN A 280 -13.98 -16.61 -14.76
CA ASN A 280 -15.21 -16.33 -15.51
C ASN A 280 -16.42 -16.97 -14.88
N SER A 281 -16.20 -18.15 -14.34
CA SER A 281 -17.24 -18.96 -13.75
C SER A 281 -16.71 -19.65 -12.53
N VAL A 282 -17.63 -19.97 -11.64
CA VAL A 282 -17.37 -20.82 -10.50
C VAL A 282 -18.30 -22.00 -10.59
N SER A 283 -17.73 -23.17 -10.64
CA SER A 283 -18.48 -24.41 -10.58
C SER A 283 -18.45 -24.93 -9.15
N VAL A 284 -19.63 -25.17 -8.59
CA VAL A 284 -19.78 -25.86 -7.30
C VAL A 284 -20.19 -27.29 -7.59
N ALA A 285 -19.30 -28.21 -7.32
CA ALA A 285 -19.57 -29.63 -7.44
C ALA A 285 -19.83 -30.22 -6.04
N ARG A 286 -20.80 -31.13 -5.96
CA ARG A 286 -21.07 -31.93 -4.77
C ARG A 286 -20.78 -33.39 -5.09
N PRO A 287 -19.56 -33.86 -4.81
CA PRO A 287 -19.22 -35.26 -5.02
C PRO A 287 -20.00 -36.13 -4.04
N GLU A 288 -20.71 -37.13 -4.51
CA GLU A 288 -21.56 -38.02 -3.70
C GLU A 288 -20.75 -38.79 -2.63
N ASN A 289 -19.44 -38.93 -2.83
CA ASN A 289 -18.56 -39.72 -1.95
C ASN A 289 -17.61 -38.87 -1.07
N PHE A 290 -17.75 -37.57 -1.11
CA PHE A 290 -16.86 -36.66 -0.39
C PHE A 290 -17.72 -35.65 0.39
N GLY A 291 -18.09 -35.87 1.58
CA GLY A 291 -18.95 -34.96 2.32
C GLY A 291 -18.66 -33.50 1.99
N GLY A 292 -19.67 -32.72 1.66
CA GLY A 292 -19.53 -31.31 1.38
C GLY A 292 -19.52 -30.89 -0.09
N SER A 293 -19.08 -29.66 -0.36
CA SER A 293 -19.08 -29.03 -1.68
C SER A 293 -17.65 -28.71 -2.11
N ILE A 294 -17.35 -28.91 -3.40
CA ILE A 294 -16.11 -28.46 -4.03
C ILE A 294 -16.41 -27.28 -4.94
N VAL A 295 -15.69 -26.21 -4.76
CA VAL A 295 -15.78 -25.02 -5.60
C VAL A 295 -14.55 -24.96 -6.50
N THR A 296 -14.76 -25.07 -7.78
CA THR A 296 -13.70 -24.97 -8.79
C THR A 296 -13.82 -23.65 -9.50
N LEU A 297 -12.70 -22.99 -9.70
CA LEU A 297 -12.62 -21.68 -10.32
C LEU A 297 -11.96 -21.78 -11.68
N GLU A 298 -12.63 -21.29 -12.70
CA GLU A 298 -12.11 -21.27 -14.06
C GLU A 298 -11.54 -19.89 -14.40
N PRO A 299 -10.31 -19.79 -14.94
CA PRO A 299 -9.72 -18.51 -15.29
C PRO A 299 -10.55 -17.76 -16.33
N ILE A 300 -10.65 -16.44 -16.16
CA ILE A 300 -11.27 -15.53 -17.14
C ILE A 300 -10.28 -15.21 -18.25
N ASP A 301 -10.69 -15.47 -19.48
CA ASP A 301 -9.97 -15.05 -20.69
C ASP A 301 -10.53 -13.73 -21.26
N THR A 302 -10.94 -12.81 -20.39
CA THR A 302 -11.44 -11.49 -20.81
C THR A 302 -10.86 -10.40 -19.93
N GLY A 303 -10.40 -9.34 -20.56
CA GLY A 303 -9.78 -8.21 -19.86
C GLY A 303 -10.63 -7.56 -18.75
N ASN A 304 -10.04 -6.60 -18.08
CA ASN A 304 -10.44 -5.94 -16.83
C ASN A 304 -11.93 -5.60 -16.59
N GLU A 305 -12.76 -5.47 -17.63
CA GLU A 305 -14.16 -5.06 -17.50
C GLU A 305 -15.07 -6.17 -16.99
N GLY A 306 -14.79 -7.44 -17.33
CA GLY A 306 -15.64 -8.58 -16.95
C GLY A 306 -15.65 -8.87 -15.44
N VAL A 307 -14.57 -8.58 -14.73
CA VAL A 307 -14.46 -8.88 -13.29
C VAL A 307 -15.18 -7.85 -12.44
N ARG A 308 -15.15 -6.60 -12.84
CA ARG A 308 -15.87 -5.52 -12.13
C ARG A 308 -17.37 -5.72 -12.23
N SER A 309 -17.88 -6.13 -13.40
CA SER A 309 -19.31 -6.38 -13.56
C SER A 309 -19.79 -7.62 -12.79
N LEU A 310 -18.93 -8.64 -12.64
CA LEU A 310 -19.25 -9.81 -11.82
C LEU A 310 -19.32 -9.49 -10.33
N ALA A 311 -18.54 -8.51 -9.86
CA ALA A 311 -18.52 -8.11 -8.45
C ALA A 311 -19.61 -7.10 -8.09
N GLU A 312 -20.04 -6.27 -9.05
CA GLU A 312 -20.95 -5.15 -8.80
C GLU A 312 -22.43 -5.46 -9.13
N ASP A 313 -22.72 -6.34 -10.12
CA ASP A 313 -24.09 -6.46 -10.65
C ASP A 313 -24.87 -7.74 -10.27
N GLU A 314 -24.26 -8.90 -10.09
CA GLU A 314 -25.03 -10.15 -9.89
C GLU A 314 -24.41 -11.17 -8.92
N GLY A 315 -23.22 -10.89 -8.38
CA GLY A 315 -22.38 -11.95 -7.82
C GLY A 315 -21.92 -12.95 -8.90
N PRO A 316 -20.88 -13.74 -8.62
CA PRO A 316 -20.38 -14.71 -9.59
C PRO A 316 -21.46 -15.71 -9.97
N ARG A 317 -21.64 -15.94 -11.28
CA ARG A 317 -22.59 -16.94 -11.76
C ARG A 317 -22.12 -18.33 -11.37
N ILE A 318 -22.93 -19.02 -10.59
CA ILE A 318 -22.67 -20.40 -10.20
C ILE A 318 -23.29 -21.32 -11.24
N THR A 319 -22.46 -22.05 -11.95
CA THR A 319 -22.92 -23.27 -12.63
C THR A 319 -22.72 -24.43 -11.66
N CYS A 320 -23.81 -24.98 -11.14
CA CYS A 320 -23.74 -26.22 -10.35
C CYS A 320 -23.70 -27.40 -11.31
N ASP A 321 -22.50 -27.92 -11.57
CA ASP A 321 -22.35 -29.23 -12.19
C ASP A 321 -22.24 -30.28 -11.08
N LYS A 322 -23.06 -31.31 -11.18
CA LYS A 322 -22.98 -32.50 -10.33
C LYS A 322 -21.82 -33.37 -10.79
N LEU A 323 -20.60 -32.96 -10.52
CA LEU A 323 -19.44 -33.81 -10.69
C LEU A 323 -19.21 -34.65 -9.46
N THR A 324 -19.03 -35.93 -9.60
CA THR A 324 -18.54 -36.79 -8.53
C THR A 324 -17.02 -36.64 -8.43
N MET A 325 -16.42 -36.94 -7.24
CA MET A 325 -14.97 -36.96 -7.09
C MET A 325 -14.30 -37.91 -8.09
N GLU A 326 -14.96 -39.01 -8.48
CA GLU A 326 -14.47 -39.93 -9.49
C GLU A 326 -14.43 -39.28 -10.88
N GLU A 327 -15.39 -38.48 -11.26
CA GLU A 327 -15.43 -37.75 -12.52
C GLU A 327 -14.36 -36.68 -12.58
N LEU A 328 -14.16 -35.91 -11.47
CA LEU A 328 -13.07 -34.95 -11.32
C LEU A 328 -11.69 -35.62 -11.44
N LEU A 329 -11.50 -36.76 -10.80
CA LEU A 329 -10.29 -37.56 -10.86
C LEU A 329 -10.07 -38.13 -12.27
N GLN A 330 -11.11 -38.61 -12.94
CA GLN A 330 -11.03 -39.15 -14.29
C GLN A 330 -10.76 -38.08 -15.36
N GLU A 331 -11.36 -36.88 -15.24
CA GLU A 331 -11.06 -35.77 -16.15
C GLU A 331 -9.60 -35.30 -16.02
N THR A 332 -9.03 -35.38 -14.86
CA THR A 332 -7.65 -34.92 -14.64
C THR A 332 -6.65 -35.97 -15.10
N ILE A 333 -6.92 -37.26 -14.87
CA ILE A 333 -6.10 -38.36 -15.39
C ILE A 333 -6.10 -38.34 -16.91
N SER A 334 -7.25 -38.11 -17.54
CA SER A 334 -7.35 -38.03 -19.00
C SER A 334 -6.64 -36.82 -19.60
N LYS A 335 -6.53 -35.69 -18.85
CA LYS A 335 -5.73 -34.50 -19.24
C LYS A 335 -4.23 -34.75 -19.13
N GLU A 336 -3.77 -35.49 -18.12
CA GLU A 336 -2.36 -35.86 -17.94
C GLU A 336 -1.89 -36.89 -18.98
N GLU A 337 -2.73 -37.89 -19.32
CA GLU A 337 -2.44 -38.86 -20.38
C GLU A 337 -2.45 -38.23 -21.78
N GLY A 338 -3.28 -37.19 -21.99
CA GLY A 338 -3.31 -36.42 -23.25
C GLY A 338 -2.09 -35.53 -23.48
N MET A 339 -1.39 -35.13 -22.43
CA MET A 339 -0.15 -34.31 -22.50
C MET A 339 1.11 -35.20 -22.61
N GLY A 340 1.04 -36.46 -22.19
CA GLY A 340 2.18 -37.40 -22.28
C GLY A 340 2.37 -38.04 -23.65
N GLY A 341 1.52 -37.75 -24.63
CA GLY A 341 1.52 -38.35 -25.99
C GLY A 341 2.26 -37.55 -27.06
N LEU A 342 3.03 -36.53 -26.73
CA LEU A 342 3.79 -35.69 -27.68
C LEU A 342 5.30 -35.69 -27.40
N GLU A 343 5.87 -36.86 -27.10
CA GLU A 343 7.31 -37.07 -27.24
C GLU A 343 7.53 -38.43 -27.93
N LEU A 344 7.66 -38.38 -29.28
CA LEU A 344 8.57 -39.24 -30.07
C LEU A 344 8.75 -38.63 -31.46
#